data_302f312df16af2c06592667671557ec5
#
_entry.id   302f312df16af2c06592667671557ec5
#
_cell.length_a   1.000
_cell.length_b   1.000
_cell.length_c   1.000
_cell.angle_alpha   90.00
_cell.angle_beta   90.00
_cell.angle_gamma   90.00
#
_symmetry.space_group_name_H-M   'P 1'
#
loop_
_entity.id
_entity.type
_entity.pdbx_description
1 polymer ?
#
loop_
_entity_poly.entity_id
_entity_poly.type
_entity_poly.pdbx_seq_one_letter_code
_entity_poly.pdbx_strand_id
1 'polypeptide(L)'
;MRRSLIVDTHASSCYFRTSIGGDGRKALIQITERCNLHCAHCFVSSGDWGDHMRFEDIVERVLPRLKRARVERLTLTGGEPFVHPAIMEICAVVADMGWPLGICTNATQTTDEQIGRLAALGNVHINVSFDGFRAESHGKFRGNQASFATTVATTRKFAEAGLLQGLLSTPNALTEVEEFTALCEFAVEVGAEYVLMNPLSSFGRGVKSQSRLAADADKMRAIRAVTERFRERGLDLVHIRFPNDELPLGGCDIGKLIYVFVNGQLALCPYIVFAARTPQSKYPDTEFLAGNIFEDEVGPTLDAYDFHSRYTVGANMKCGSCRMNGACGKGCPAAIIANGGYIGEVDREQCPVPDGSKRLLQIGQPAA
;
A
#
# COMPACT_ATOMS: atom_id res chain seq x y z
N MET A 1 9.03 -24.18 -5.43
CA MET A 1 8.38 -23.97 -6.74
C MET A 1 8.81 -22.59 -7.25
N ARG A 2 9.55 -22.46 -8.35
CA ARG A 2 9.86 -21.16 -8.95
C ARG A 2 8.56 -20.54 -9.43
N ARG A 3 8.13 -19.42 -8.83
CA ARG A 3 7.03 -18.62 -9.37
C ARG A 3 7.46 -18.14 -10.75
N SER A 4 6.62 -18.38 -11.77
CA SER A 4 6.84 -17.82 -13.11
C SER A 4 6.85 -16.29 -12.98
N LEU A 5 7.88 -15.65 -13.50
CA LEU A 5 7.96 -14.19 -13.61
C LEU A 5 6.69 -13.70 -14.31
N ILE A 6 5.85 -12.96 -13.57
CA ILE A 6 4.65 -12.36 -14.15
C ILE A 6 5.13 -11.17 -14.97
N VAL A 7 5.07 -11.30 -16.30
CA VAL A 7 5.22 -10.15 -17.19
C VAL A 7 3.98 -9.30 -17.00
N ASP A 8 4.15 -8.10 -16.42
CA ASP A 8 3.05 -7.17 -16.22
C ASP A 8 2.50 -6.70 -17.56
N THR A 9 1.32 -7.18 -17.95
CA THR A 9 0.59 -6.72 -19.14
C THR A 9 -0.10 -5.36 -18.90
N HIS A 10 -0.15 -4.92 -17.65
CA HIS A 10 -0.76 -3.66 -17.22
C HIS A 10 0.15 -2.93 -16.25
N ALA A 11 0.09 -1.60 -16.27
CA ALA A 11 0.76 -0.78 -15.27
C ALA A 11 0.16 -1.00 -13.88
N SER A 12 0.99 -1.05 -12.85
CA SER A 12 0.57 -1.10 -11.43
C SER A 12 0.03 0.26 -10.98
N SER A 13 -1.12 0.65 -11.51
CA SER A 13 -1.71 1.98 -11.32
C SER A 13 -2.49 2.15 -10.01
N CYS A 14 -2.94 1.06 -9.37
CA CYS A 14 -3.56 1.12 -8.04
C CYS A 14 -2.51 1.06 -6.93
N TYR A 15 -2.80 1.72 -5.79
CA TYR A 15 -1.89 1.78 -4.64
C TYR A 15 -1.69 0.44 -3.92
N PHE A 16 -2.45 -0.57 -4.25
CA PHE A 16 -2.29 -1.91 -3.70
C PHE A 16 -2.44 -2.97 -4.78
N ARG A 17 -1.90 -4.15 -4.48
CA ARG A 17 -2.15 -5.38 -5.21
C ARG A 17 -2.70 -6.43 -4.25
N THR A 18 -3.60 -7.26 -4.70
CA THR A 18 -4.06 -8.43 -3.96
C THR A 18 -4.02 -9.66 -4.85
N SER A 19 -3.68 -10.80 -4.24
CA SER A 19 -3.74 -12.12 -4.88
C SER A 19 -5.02 -12.88 -4.52
N ILE A 20 -5.96 -12.23 -3.82
CA ILE A 20 -7.23 -12.84 -3.47
C ILE A 20 -8.12 -12.89 -4.71
N GLY A 21 -8.50 -14.12 -5.08
CA GLY A 21 -9.43 -14.37 -6.19
C GLY A 21 -10.86 -14.60 -5.71
N GLY A 22 -11.77 -14.81 -6.67
CA GLY A 22 -13.18 -15.11 -6.37
C GLY A 22 -13.84 -14.08 -5.47
N ASP A 23 -14.66 -14.52 -4.53
CA ASP A 23 -15.42 -13.67 -3.59
C ASP A 23 -14.71 -13.41 -2.27
N GLY A 24 -13.49 -13.91 -2.11
CA GLY A 24 -12.66 -13.69 -0.93
C GLY A 24 -12.18 -12.25 -0.79
N ARG A 25 -11.76 -11.90 0.44
CA ARG A 25 -11.24 -10.57 0.79
C ARG A 25 -9.94 -10.68 1.59
N LYS A 26 -9.13 -9.65 1.51
CA LYS A 26 -8.02 -9.40 2.43
C LYS A 26 -8.41 -8.22 3.32
N ALA A 27 -8.14 -8.34 4.63
CA ALA A 27 -8.35 -7.22 5.55
C ALA A 27 -7.01 -6.70 6.09
N LEU A 28 -6.87 -5.38 6.11
CA LEU A 28 -5.88 -4.68 6.90
C LEU A 28 -6.57 -4.14 8.15
N ILE A 29 -6.03 -4.43 9.33
CA ILE A 29 -6.59 -3.95 10.61
C ILE A 29 -5.58 -2.96 11.21
N GLN A 30 -6.02 -1.73 11.39
CA GLN A 30 -5.30 -0.72 12.16
C GLN A 30 -5.55 -0.99 13.64
N ILE A 31 -4.68 -1.79 14.27
CA ILE A 31 -4.84 -2.16 15.68
C ILE A 31 -4.42 -1.03 16.63
N THR A 32 -3.70 -0.02 16.14
CA THR A 32 -3.26 1.14 16.91
C THR A 32 -3.05 2.36 16.04
N GLU A 33 -3.34 3.55 16.58
CA GLU A 33 -2.95 4.82 15.98
C GLU A 33 -1.55 5.25 16.41
N ARG A 34 -1.02 4.67 17.52
CA ARG A 34 0.29 5.04 18.07
C ARG A 34 1.44 4.48 17.25
N CYS A 35 2.49 5.29 17.15
CA CYS A 35 3.74 4.92 16.50
C CYS A 35 4.91 5.59 17.23
N ASN A 36 6.01 4.88 17.33
CA ASN A 36 7.26 5.42 17.87
C ASN A 36 8.08 6.24 16.85
N LEU A 37 7.59 6.37 15.61
CA LEU A 37 8.20 7.18 14.54
C LEU A 37 7.21 8.23 14.03
N HIS A 38 7.76 9.28 13.35
CA HIS A 38 6.99 10.39 12.79
C HIS A 38 7.27 10.59 11.30
N CYS A 39 7.01 9.54 10.49
CA CYS A 39 7.33 9.52 9.07
C CYS A 39 6.62 10.62 8.28
N ALA A 40 7.34 11.24 7.32
CA ALA A 40 6.83 12.32 6.49
C ALA A 40 5.66 11.92 5.57
N HIS A 41 5.55 10.63 5.23
CA HIS A 41 4.54 10.07 4.31
C HIS A 41 3.36 9.39 5.00
N CYS A 42 3.30 9.36 6.33
CA CYS A 42 2.34 8.53 7.06
C CYS A 42 0.88 8.82 6.68
N PHE A 43 0.21 7.84 6.10
CA PHE A 43 -1.17 7.94 5.60
C PHE A 43 -2.18 8.19 6.72
N VAL A 44 -1.96 7.55 7.88
CA VAL A 44 -2.83 7.65 9.07
C VAL A 44 -2.38 8.74 10.03
N SER A 45 -1.30 9.46 9.72
CA SER A 45 -0.75 10.54 10.55
C SER A 45 -0.40 10.13 11.98
N SER A 46 0.03 8.89 12.20
CA SER A 46 0.38 8.32 13.50
C SER A 46 1.57 9.02 14.17
N GLY A 47 1.62 8.91 15.49
CA GLY A 47 2.69 9.42 16.34
C GLY A 47 2.62 8.76 17.72
N ASP A 48 3.11 9.42 18.77
CA ASP A 48 3.05 8.97 20.17
C ASP A 48 1.67 9.15 20.81
N TRP A 49 0.68 9.54 20.04
CA TRP A 49 -0.72 9.80 20.43
C TRP A 49 -1.68 8.82 19.74
N GLY A 50 -2.95 8.87 20.15
CA GLY A 50 -4.04 8.09 19.60
C GLY A 50 -4.35 6.85 20.44
N ASP A 51 -5.28 6.05 19.96
CA ASP A 51 -5.84 4.93 20.67
C ASP A 51 -5.29 3.58 20.19
N HIS A 52 -5.46 2.57 21.01
CA HIS A 52 -5.35 1.16 20.65
C HIS A 52 -6.75 0.57 20.47
N MET A 53 -6.94 -0.28 19.47
CA MET A 53 -8.12 -1.13 19.41
C MET A 53 -8.06 -2.14 20.58
N ARG A 54 -9.11 -2.22 21.36
CA ARG A 54 -9.11 -3.12 22.53
C ARG A 54 -9.00 -4.57 22.09
N PHE A 55 -8.24 -5.36 22.84
CA PHE A 55 -8.07 -6.79 22.55
C PHE A 55 -9.42 -7.52 22.49
N GLU A 56 -10.32 -7.26 23.43
CA GLU A 56 -11.65 -7.86 23.47
C GLU A 56 -12.47 -7.51 22.22
N ASP A 57 -12.44 -6.25 21.77
CA ASP A 57 -13.13 -5.85 20.54
C ASP A 57 -12.59 -6.56 19.31
N ILE A 58 -11.26 -6.75 19.23
CA ILE A 58 -10.63 -7.51 18.13
C ILE A 58 -11.15 -8.95 18.13
N VAL A 59 -11.06 -9.64 19.27
CA VAL A 59 -11.35 -11.08 19.37
C VAL A 59 -12.84 -11.38 19.28
N GLU A 60 -13.68 -10.60 19.96
CA GLU A 60 -15.10 -10.87 20.09
C GLU A 60 -15.95 -10.30 18.95
N ARG A 61 -15.48 -9.22 18.32
CA ARG A 61 -16.26 -8.49 17.30
C ARG A 61 -15.61 -8.50 15.93
N VAL A 62 -14.34 -8.02 15.84
CA VAL A 62 -13.69 -7.81 14.54
C VAL A 62 -13.40 -9.14 13.84
N LEU A 63 -12.64 -10.04 14.46
CA LEU A 63 -12.23 -11.29 13.81
C LEU A 63 -13.42 -12.17 13.41
N PRO A 64 -14.44 -12.41 14.26
CA PRO A 64 -15.61 -13.22 13.84
C PRO A 64 -16.38 -12.60 12.68
N ARG A 65 -16.57 -11.27 12.67
CA ARG A 65 -17.27 -10.56 11.59
C ARG A 65 -16.49 -10.56 10.28
N LEU A 66 -15.18 -10.39 10.33
CA LEU A 66 -14.33 -10.54 9.16
C LEU A 66 -14.37 -11.96 8.57
N LYS A 67 -14.45 -12.99 9.42
CA LYS A 67 -14.59 -14.38 8.96
C LYS A 67 -15.90 -14.58 8.20
N ARG A 68 -17.01 -14.06 8.74
CA ARG A 68 -18.33 -14.09 8.05
C ARG A 68 -18.34 -13.25 6.78
N ALA A 69 -17.53 -12.19 6.71
CA ALA A 69 -17.34 -11.38 5.50
C ALA A 69 -16.36 -11.99 4.47
N ARG A 70 -16.06 -13.29 4.58
CA ARG A 70 -15.17 -14.04 3.66
C ARG A 70 -13.75 -13.47 3.57
N VAL A 71 -13.23 -12.93 4.67
CA VAL A 71 -11.81 -12.57 4.75
C VAL A 71 -10.98 -13.85 4.84
N GLU A 72 -10.03 -14.00 3.94
CA GLU A 72 -9.15 -15.17 3.82
C GLU A 72 -7.73 -14.90 4.33
N ARG A 73 -7.35 -13.64 4.43
CA ARG A 73 -6.02 -13.19 4.86
C ARG A 73 -6.12 -11.90 5.65
N LEU A 74 -5.34 -11.84 6.73
CA LEU A 74 -5.24 -10.68 7.60
C LEU A 74 -3.86 -10.02 7.49
N THR A 75 -3.85 -8.69 7.65
CA THR A 75 -2.60 -7.95 7.89
C THR A 75 -2.83 -6.97 9.03
N LEU A 76 -2.03 -7.09 10.08
CA LEU A 76 -2.00 -6.10 11.15
C LEU A 76 -1.13 -4.91 10.70
N THR A 77 -1.69 -3.73 10.92
CA THR A 77 -1.05 -2.45 10.62
C THR A 77 -1.47 -1.43 11.67
N GLY A 78 -1.17 -0.18 11.42
CA GLY A 78 -1.58 0.89 12.30
C GLY A 78 -0.61 2.06 12.21
N GLY A 79 -0.24 2.61 13.37
CA GLY A 79 0.99 3.34 13.51
C GLY A 79 2.16 2.36 13.43
N GLU A 80 2.51 1.76 14.57
CA GLU A 80 3.43 0.61 14.64
C GLU A 80 2.75 -0.53 15.42
N PRO A 81 2.48 -1.69 14.80
CA PRO A 81 1.79 -2.79 15.47
C PRO A 81 2.47 -3.26 16.76
N PHE A 82 3.80 -3.27 16.80
CA PHE A 82 4.55 -3.69 17.99
C PHE A 82 4.52 -2.69 19.16
N VAL A 83 3.86 -1.55 19.01
CA VAL A 83 3.52 -0.63 20.11
C VAL A 83 2.21 -1.04 20.80
N HIS A 84 1.40 -1.89 20.16
CA HIS A 84 0.15 -2.37 20.77
C HIS A 84 0.45 -3.34 21.93
N PRO A 85 -0.10 -3.10 23.15
CA PRO A 85 0.25 -3.88 24.34
C PRO A 85 -0.08 -5.38 24.22
N ALA A 86 -1.14 -5.73 23.48
CA ALA A 86 -1.60 -7.12 23.29
C ALA A 86 -1.24 -7.69 21.90
N ILE A 87 -0.19 -7.19 21.24
CA ILE A 87 0.15 -7.63 19.87
C ILE A 87 0.35 -9.15 19.79
N MET A 88 1.03 -9.75 20.76
CA MET A 88 1.35 -11.17 20.74
C MET A 88 0.11 -12.05 20.96
N GLU A 89 -0.79 -11.60 21.82
CA GLU A 89 -2.08 -12.26 22.09
C GLU A 89 -2.98 -12.19 20.84
N ILE A 90 -3.02 -11.05 20.17
CA ILE A 90 -3.75 -10.88 18.89
C ILE A 90 -3.19 -11.85 17.85
N CYS A 91 -1.87 -11.91 17.68
CA CYS A 91 -1.23 -12.82 16.73
C CYS A 91 -1.56 -14.29 17.02
N ALA A 92 -1.55 -14.70 18.30
CA ALA A 92 -1.90 -16.05 18.70
C ALA A 92 -3.35 -16.41 18.32
N VAL A 93 -4.32 -15.54 18.64
CA VAL A 93 -5.73 -15.76 18.28
C VAL A 93 -5.92 -15.86 16.76
N VAL A 94 -5.27 -15.00 15.99
CA VAL A 94 -5.37 -15.04 14.52
C VAL A 94 -4.78 -16.36 13.97
N ALA A 95 -3.65 -16.80 14.51
CA ALA A 95 -3.03 -18.07 14.13
C ALA A 95 -3.93 -19.27 14.47
N ASP A 96 -4.55 -19.28 15.67
CA ASP A 96 -5.49 -20.31 16.11
C ASP A 96 -6.75 -20.38 15.21
N MET A 97 -7.15 -19.26 14.62
CA MET A 97 -8.22 -19.22 13.61
C MET A 97 -7.80 -19.77 12.23
N GLY A 98 -6.53 -20.11 12.05
CA GLY A 98 -5.97 -20.67 10.81
C GLY A 98 -5.76 -19.65 9.70
N TRP A 99 -5.76 -18.34 9.97
CA TRP A 99 -5.52 -17.33 8.96
C TRP A 99 -4.03 -17.09 8.69
N PRO A 100 -3.64 -16.91 7.42
CA PRO A 100 -2.36 -16.31 7.10
C PRO A 100 -2.30 -14.87 7.65
N LEU A 101 -1.32 -14.61 8.51
CA LEU A 101 -1.15 -13.35 9.20
C LEU A 101 0.02 -12.56 8.62
N GLY A 102 -0.25 -11.39 8.04
CA GLY A 102 0.75 -10.40 7.69
C GLY A 102 0.93 -9.36 8.81
N ILE A 103 2.13 -8.85 9.00
CA ILE A 103 2.39 -7.68 9.85
C ILE A 103 3.25 -6.69 9.07
N CYS A 104 2.78 -5.43 8.96
CA CYS A 104 3.58 -4.34 8.40
C CYS A 104 4.20 -3.54 9.54
N THR A 105 5.53 -3.48 9.62
CA THR A 105 6.27 -2.89 10.74
C THR A 105 7.44 -2.01 10.28
N ASN A 106 7.82 -1.07 11.11
CA ASN A 106 9.08 -0.34 10.98
C ASN A 106 10.29 -1.11 11.58
N ALA A 107 10.02 -2.24 12.24
CA ALA A 107 11.01 -3.16 12.82
C ALA A 107 11.90 -2.56 13.93
N THR A 108 11.49 -1.45 14.57
CA THR A 108 12.31 -0.78 15.60
C THR A 108 11.91 -1.12 17.05
N GLN A 109 10.76 -1.78 17.24
CA GLN A 109 10.21 -2.08 18.57
C GLN A 109 10.09 -3.59 18.87
N THR A 110 10.41 -4.45 17.90
CA THR A 110 10.26 -5.90 18.06
C THR A 110 11.42 -6.48 18.85
N THR A 111 11.14 -7.27 19.88
CA THR A 111 12.12 -7.97 20.70
C THR A 111 12.44 -9.38 20.16
N ASP A 112 13.58 -9.94 20.56
CA ASP A 112 13.98 -11.30 20.17
C ASP A 112 12.99 -12.36 20.71
N GLU A 113 12.43 -12.14 21.89
CA GLU A 113 11.36 -13.00 22.43
C GLU A 113 10.13 -13.01 21.54
N GLN A 114 9.68 -11.82 21.10
CA GLN A 114 8.53 -11.69 20.20
C GLN A 114 8.80 -12.38 18.85
N ILE A 115 10.01 -12.25 18.30
CA ILE A 115 10.41 -12.95 17.08
C ILE A 115 10.28 -14.45 17.23
N GLY A 116 10.81 -15.01 18.32
CA GLY A 116 10.71 -16.44 18.61
C GLY A 116 9.27 -16.91 18.77
N ARG A 117 8.43 -16.15 19.48
CA ARG A 117 7.00 -16.45 19.63
C ARG A 117 6.25 -16.41 18.30
N LEU A 118 6.53 -15.40 17.44
CA LEU A 118 5.91 -15.29 16.10
C LEU A 118 6.31 -16.48 15.20
N ALA A 119 7.57 -16.88 15.22
CA ALA A 119 8.05 -18.03 14.44
C ALA A 119 7.34 -19.32 14.87
N ALA A 120 7.07 -19.49 16.16
CA ALA A 120 6.35 -20.66 16.69
C ALA A 120 4.87 -20.73 16.26
N LEU A 121 4.25 -19.61 15.88
CA LEU A 121 2.87 -19.57 15.37
C LEU A 121 2.72 -20.14 13.94
N GLY A 122 3.79 -20.19 13.16
CA GLY A 122 3.83 -20.79 11.82
C GLY A 122 3.46 -19.81 10.71
N ASN A 123 2.21 -19.60 10.39
CA ASN A 123 1.76 -18.87 9.21
C ASN A 123 1.78 -17.32 9.38
N VAL A 124 2.92 -16.78 9.84
CA VAL A 124 3.14 -15.34 10.05
C VAL A 124 4.16 -14.80 9.04
N HIS A 125 3.86 -13.65 8.44
CA HIS A 125 4.65 -13.02 7.40
C HIS A 125 4.90 -11.55 7.74
N ILE A 126 6.16 -11.17 7.85
CA ILE A 126 6.56 -9.80 8.19
C ILE A 126 6.95 -9.02 6.94
N ASN A 127 6.40 -7.81 6.83
CA ASN A 127 6.76 -6.84 5.81
C ASN A 127 7.41 -5.63 6.48
N VAL A 128 8.67 -5.37 6.16
CA VAL A 128 9.47 -4.33 6.81
C VAL A 128 9.59 -3.10 5.92
N SER A 129 9.44 -1.95 6.51
CA SER A 129 9.45 -0.67 5.79
C SER A 129 10.83 -0.04 5.73
N PHE A 130 11.31 0.25 4.51
CA PHE A 130 12.58 0.94 4.20
C PHE A 130 12.35 2.11 3.24
N ASP A 131 12.56 3.36 3.69
CA ASP A 131 12.37 4.55 2.84
C ASP A 131 13.71 5.23 2.52
N GLY A 132 14.62 4.46 1.96
CA GLY A 132 16.03 4.72 1.69
C GLY A 132 16.88 3.62 2.32
N PHE A 133 18.14 3.54 1.89
CA PHE A 133 19.07 2.51 2.40
C PHE A 133 20.36 3.12 2.99
N ARG A 134 20.18 4.29 3.64
CA ARG A 134 21.19 4.96 4.47
C ARG A 134 20.50 5.59 5.69
N ALA A 135 21.24 5.78 6.77
CA ALA A 135 20.74 6.40 8.00
C ALA A 135 20.18 7.81 7.75
N GLU A 136 20.85 8.58 6.89
CA GLU A 136 20.49 9.97 6.59
C GLU A 136 19.16 10.07 5.83
N SER A 137 18.98 9.27 4.78
CA SER A 137 17.77 9.30 3.95
C SER A 137 16.59 8.65 4.67
N HIS A 138 16.74 7.38 5.07
CA HIS A 138 15.72 6.62 5.79
C HIS A 138 15.32 7.31 7.10
N GLY A 139 16.30 7.64 7.92
CA GLY A 139 16.05 8.20 9.25
C GLY A 139 15.43 9.59 9.20
N LYS A 140 15.86 10.45 8.29
CA LYS A 140 15.26 11.79 8.11
C LYS A 140 13.82 11.68 7.63
N PHE A 141 13.54 10.78 6.67
CA PHE A 141 12.18 10.58 6.14
C PHE A 141 11.23 9.99 7.20
N ARG A 142 11.77 9.14 8.09
CA ARG A 142 11.01 8.48 9.17
C ARG A 142 11.03 9.23 10.50
N GLY A 143 11.76 10.36 10.58
CA GLY A 143 11.82 11.21 11.77
C GLY A 143 12.72 10.68 12.89
N ASN A 144 13.57 9.67 12.63
CA ASN A 144 14.54 9.14 13.59
C ASN A 144 15.75 8.50 12.86
N GLN A 145 16.91 9.15 12.92
CA GLN A 145 18.12 8.66 12.23
C GLN A 145 18.62 7.31 12.76
N ALA A 146 18.44 7.03 14.05
CA ALA A 146 18.84 5.75 14.64
C ALA A 146 17.97 4.57 14.17
N SER A 147 16.80 4.83 13.59
CA SER A 147 15.88 3.76 13.16
C SER A 147 16.49 2.86 12.09
N PHE A 148 17.31 3.38 11.18
CA PHE A 148 17.89 2.60 10.08
C PHE A 148 18.67 1.37 10.55
N ALA A 149 19.64 1.57 11.44
CA ALA A 149 20.47 0.49 11.94
C ALA A 149 19.65 -0.60 12.66
N THR A 150 18.70 -0.18 13.48
CA THR A 150 17.77 -1.10 14.17
C THR A 150 16.90 -1.84 13.18
N THR A 151 16.31 -1.15 12.19
CA THR A 151 15.48 -1.78 11.15
C THR A 151 16.27 -2.85 10.38
N VAL A 152 17.50 -2.56 9.95
CA VAL A 152 18.37 -3.54 9.28
C VAL A 152 18.66 -4.75 10.17
N ALA A 153 19.07 -4.52 11.42
CA ALA A 153 19.39 -5.61 12.35
C ALA A 153 18.18 -6.51 12.64
N THR A 154 17.00 -5.91 12.89
CA THR A 154 15.76 -6.67 13.17
C THR A 154 15.28 -7.41 11.92
N THR A 155 15.45 -6.83 10.71
CA THR A 155 15.08 -7.49 9.45
C THR A 155 15.89 -8.78 9.25
N ARG A 156 17.17 -8.79 9.57
CA ARG A 156 18.01 -10.01 9.55
C ARG A 156 17.46 -11.08 10.49
N LYS A 157 17.09 -10.69 11.71
CA LYS A 157 16.50 -11.62 12.68
C LYS A 157 15.16 -12.18 12.20
N PHE A 158 14.31 -11.38 11.55
CA PHE A 158 13.10 -11.89 10.93
C PHE A 158 13.38 -12.90 9.81
N ALA A 159 14.41 -12.64 8.99
CA ALA A 159 14.84 -13.55 7.94
C ALA A 159 15.36 -14.89 8.51
N GLU A 160 16.23 -14.83 9.52
CA GLU A 160 16.78 -16.01 10.22
C GLU A 160 15.68 -16.84 10.88
N ALA A 161 14.62 -16.20 11.38
CA ALA A 161 13.45 -16.86 11.97
C ALA A 161 12.42 -17.37 10.93
N GLY A 162 12.66 -17.17 9.61
CA GLY A 162 11.74 -17.57 8.55
C GLY A 162 10.46 -16.76 8.47
N LEU A 163 10.43 -15.55 9.06
CA LEU A 163 9.26 -14.67 9.13
C LEU A 163 9.22 -13.61 8.03
N LEU A 164 10.40 -13.24 7.47
CA LEU A 164 10.47 -12.14 6.51
C LEU A 164 9.78 -12.51 5.21
N GLN A 165 8.85 -11.67 4.77
CA GLN A 165 8.20 -11.82 3.47
C GLN A 165 8.70 -10.80 2.46
N GLY A 166 8.69 -9.50 2.80
CA GLY A 166 9.05 -8.47 1.83
C GLY A 166 9.48 -7.16 2.46
N LEU A 167 10.03 -6.30 1.61
CA LEU A 167 10.43 -4.95 1.97
C LEU A 167 9.50 -3.95 1.29
N LEU A 168 9.05 -2.95 2.04
CA LEU A 168 8.16 -1.89 1.58
C LEU A 168 8.94 -0.58 1.52
N SER A 169 8.89 0.15 0.41
CA SER A 169 9.64 1.39 0.24
C SER A 169 8.81 2.52 -0.36
N THR A 170 9.08 3.73 0.09
CA THR A 170 8.54 4.95 -0.51
C THR A 170 9.69 5.75 -1.14
N PRO A 171 9.91 5.64 -2.47
CA PRO A 171 10.85 6.50 -3.17
C PRO A 171 10.54 7.97 -2.90
N ASN A 172 11.60 8.74 -2.54
CA ASN A 172 11.43 10.12 -2.13
C ASN A 172 12.64 10.99 -2.52
N ALA A 173 12.54 12.30 -2.36
CA ALA A 173 13.57 13.24 -2.79
C ALA A 173 14.87 13.13 -1.96
N LEU A 174 14.83 12.56 -0.75
CA LEU A 174 16.00 12.43 0.14
C LEU A 174 16.88 11.23 -0.20
N THR A 175 16.37 10.27 -1.01
CA THR A 175 17.11 9.07 -1.39
C THR A 175 17.94 9.30 -2.66
N GLU A 176 19.04 8.60 -2.81
CA GLU A 176 19.74 8.47 -4.08
C GLU A 176 19.33 7.19 -4.81
N VAL A 177 19.52 7.15 -6.14
CA VAL A 177 19.10 5.99 -6.97
C VAL A 177 19.86 4.72 -6.55
N GLU A 178 21.11 4.85 -6.19
CA GLU A 178 22.00 3.77 -5.74
C GLU A 178 21.52 3.09 -4.45
N GLU A 179 20.77 3.82 -3.61
CA GLU A 179 20.20 3.24 -2.40
C GLU A 179 19.17 2.15 -2.70
N PHE A 180 18.46 2.26 -3.84
CA PHE A 180 17.51 1.22 -4.26
C PHE A 180 18.22 -0.02 -4.82
N THR A 181 19.40 0.14 -5.40
CA THR A 181 20.29 -0.99 -5.70
C THR A 181 20.70 -1.70 -4.41
N ALA A 182 21.19 -0.95 -3.43
CA ALA A 182 21.60 -1.51 -2.13
C ALA A 182 20.42 -2.16 -1.37
N LEU A 183 19.21 -1.56 -1.42
CA LEU A 183 18.00 -2.15 -0.86
C LEU A 183 17.64 -3.49 -1.51
N CYS A 184 17.76 -3.60 -2.84
CA CYS A 184 17.49 -4.84 -3.56
C CYS A 184 18.58 -5.90 -3.30
N GLU A 185 19.84 -5.49 -3.18
CA GLU A 185 20.94 -6.38 -2.76
C GLU A 185 20.68 -6.94 -1.37
N PHE A 186 20.32 -6.09 -0.42
CA PHE A 186 19.94 -6.51 0.92
C PHE A 186 18.71 -7.44 0.90
N ALA A 187 17.67 -7.13 0.11
CA ALA A 187 16.50 -7.97 -0.04
C ALA A 187 16.86 -9.40 -0.51
N VAL A 188 17.77 -9.51 -1.49
CA VAL A 188 18.27 -10.82 -1.96
C VAL A 188 19.10 -11.51 -0.88
N GLU A 189 19.96 -10.76 -0.18
CA GLU A 189 20.80 -11.28 0.91
C GLU A 189 19.97 -11.92 2.04
N VAL A 190 18.90 -11.23 2.47
CA VAL A 190 18.02 -11.70 3.55
C VAL A 190 16.90 -12.64 3.05
N GLY A 191 16.87 -12.98 1.77
CA GLY A 191 15.88 -13.90 1.21
C GLY A 191 14.46 -13.36 1.16
N ALA A 192 14.27 -12.03 1.07
CA ALA A 192 12.95 -11.44 0.89
C ALA A 192 12.32 -11.90 -0.44
N GLU A 193 11.01 -12.18 -0.45
CA GLU A 193 10.28 -12.57 -1.66
C GLU A 193 10.13 -11.39 -2.63
N TYR A 194 9.93 -10.18 -2.09
CA TYR A 194 9.70 -8.99 -2.91
C TYR A 194 10.18 -7.69 -2.28
N VAL A 195 10.35 -6.69 -3.14
CA VAL A 195 10.43 -5.27 -2.77
C VAL A 195 9.27 -4.54 -3.42
N LEU A 196 8.39 -3.94 -2.62
CA LEU A 196 7.31 -3.11 -3.10
C LEU A 196 7.67 -1.65 -2.92
N MET A 197 7.65 -0.91 -4.02
CA MET A 197 7.93 0.53 -4.06
C MET A 197 6.65 1.29 -4.40
N ASN A 198 6.21 2.15 -3.48
CA ASN A 198 5.01 2.95 -3.62
C ASN A 198 5.38 4.44 -3.46
N PRO A 199 5.07 5.33 -4.41
CA PRO A 199 5.48 6.72 -4.34
C PRO A 199 4.85 7.45 -3.15
N LEU A 200 5.50 8.54 -2.75
CA LEU A 200 4.93 9.45 -1.77
C LEU A 200 3.63 10.05 -2.31
N SER A 201 2.53 9.75 -1.64
CA SER A 201 1.18 10.17 -2.06
C SER A 201 0.66 11.29 -1.16
N SER A 202 -0.29 12.08 -1.68
CA SER A 202 -0.96 13.17 -0.98
C SER A 202 -2.00 12.67 0.04
N PHE A 203 -1.60 11.75 0.94
CA PHE A 203 -2.46 11.23 2.01
C PHE A 203 -1.87 11.53 3.38
N GLY A 204 -2.70 11.81 4.37
CA GLY A 204 -2.24 12.10 5.73
C GLY A 204 -1.15 13.17 5.77
N ARG A 205 0.01 12.86 6.39
CA ARG A 205 1.17 13.79 6.40
C ARG A 205 1.77 14.01 5.02
N GLY A 206 1.57 13.09 4.09
CA GLY A 206 2.00 13.21 2.71
C GLY A 206 1.43 14.46 2.01
N VAL A 207 0.23 14.92 2.38
CA VAL A 207 -0.38 16.16 1.86
C VAL A 207 0.58 17.35 2.02
N LYS A 208 1.25 17.47 3.17
CA LYS A 208 2.20 18.56 3.46
C LYS A 208 3.62 18.31 2.94
N SER A 209 3.96 17.04 2.74
CA SER A 209 5.33 16.62 2.43
C SER A 209 5.58 16.47 0.94
N GLN A 210 4.55 16.16 0.15
CA GLN A 210 4.68 15.78 -1.27
C GLN A 210 5.43 16.82 -2.10
N SER A 211 5.10 18.08 -1.99
CA SER A 211 5.73 19.15 -2.81
C SER A 211 7.24 19.27 -2.62
N ARG A 212 7.77 18.79 -1.49
CA ARG A 212 9.20 18.89 -1.14
C ARG A 212 9.93 17.54 -1.18
N LEU A 213 9.19 16.44 -0.95
CA LEU A 213 9.78 15.14 -0.71
C LEU A 213 9.38 14.08 -1.74
N ALA A 214 8.45 14.35 -2.67
CA ALA A 214 8.17 13.41 -3.74
C ALA A 214 9.38 13.25 -4.68
N ALA A 215 9.68 12.02 -5.06
CA ALA A 215 10.58 11.75 -6.15
C ALA A 215 9.92 12.18 -7.47
N ASP A 216 10.67 12.84 -8.34
CA ASP A 216 10.20 13.19 -9.68
C ASP A 216 10.15 11.96 -10.61
N ALA A 217 9.58 12.17 -11.80
CA ALA A 217 9.39 11.09 -12.77
C ALA A 217 10.71 10.51 -13.28
N ASP A 218 11.75 11.34 -13.43
CA ASP A 218 13.05 10.90 -13.95
C ASP A 218 13.78 10.05 -12.91
N LYS A 219 13.75 10.46 -11.65
CA LYS A 219 14.26 9.67 -10.54
C LYS A 219 13.52 8.32 -10.42
N MET A 220 12.20 8.33 -10.54
CA MET A 220 11.41 7.09 -10.50
C MET A 220 11.75 6.16 -11.67
N ARG A 221 11.98 6.68 -12.89
CA ARG A 221 12.46 5.89 -14.04
C ARG A 221 13.86 5.32 -13.78
N ALA A 222 14.77 6.12 -13.24
CA ALA A 222 16.12 5.68 -12.89
C ALA A 222 16.08 4.56 -11.83
N ILE A 223 15.26 4.69 -10.78
CA ILE A 223 15.08 3.65 -9.77
C ILE A 223 14.57 2.34 -10.42
N ARG A 224 13.57 2.41 -11.29
CA ARG A 224 13.09 1.22 -12.02
C ARG A 224 14.23 0.58 -12.81
N ALA A 225 14.99 1.37 -13.56
CA ALA A 225 16.08 0.86 -14.41
C ALA A 225 17.15 0.10 -13.63
N VAL A 226 17.56 0.60 -12.44
CA VAL A 226 18.58 -0.05 -11.63
C VAL A 226 18.06 -1.25 -10.83
N THR A 227 16.76 -1.30 -10.57
CA THR A 227 16.17 -2.39 -9.78
C THR A 227 15.69 -3.57 -10.62
N GLU A 228 15.20 -3.37 -11.85
CA GLU A 228 14.64 -4.45 -12.70
C GLU A 228 15.55 -5.67 -12.86
N ARG A 229 16.88 -5.48 -12.91
CA ARG A 229 17.85 -6.59 -13.02
C ARG A 229 17.77 -7.62 -11.88
N PHE A 230 17.23 -7.22 -10.71
CA PHE A 230 17.10 -8.13 -9.57
C PHE A 230 16.00 -9.17 -9.75
N ARG A 231 15.11 -9.02 -10.71
CA ARG A 231 14.14 -10.08 -11.08
C ARG A 231 14.87 -11.35 -11.54
N GLU A 232 15.98 -11.23 -12.25
CA GLU A 232 16.80 -12.36 -12.68
C GLU A 232 17.44 -13.10 -11.49
N ARG A 233 17.56 -12.41 -10.34
CA ARG A 233 18.03 -12.98 -9.06
C ARG A 233 16.91 -13.56 -8.20
N GLY A 234 15.67 -13.63 -8.73
CA GLY A 234 14.52 -14.22 -8.06
C GLY A 234 13.77 -13.27 -7.11
N LEU A 235 14.11 -11.98 -7.09
CA LEU A 235 13.41 -10.96 -6.32
C LEU A 235 12.21 -10.42 -7.11
N ASP A 236 11.00 -10.52 -6.55
CA ASP A 236 9.84 -9.86 -7.17
C ASP A 236 9.87 -8.35 -6.89
N LEU A 237 9.71 -7.55 -7.95
CA LEU A 237 9.73 -6.09 -7.86
C LEU A 237 8.36 -5.53 -8.22
N VAL A 238 7.77 -4.82 -7.27
CA VAL A 238 6.46 -4.21 -7.42
C VAL A 238 6.60 -2.69 -7.46
N HIS A 239 6.59 -2.13 -8.67
CA HIS A 239 6.67 -0.69 -8.90
C HIS A 239 5.25 -0.09 -8.98
N ILE A 240 4.69 0.28 -7.83
CA ILE A 240 3.36 0.90 -7.77
C ILE A 240 3.44 2.33 -8.29
N ARG A 241 2.54 2.69 -9.23
CA ARG A 241 2.41 4.05 -9.77
C ARG A 241 3.73 4.70 -10.24
N PHE A 242 4.67 3.90 -10.69
CA PHE A 242 5.85 4.41 -11.40
C PHE A 242 5.44 4.97 -12.76
N PRO A 243 6.21 5.91 -13.35
CA PRO A 243 5.90 6.47 -14.66
C PRO A 243 5.60 5.37 -15.69
N ASN A 244 4.51 5.55 -16.42
CA ASN A 244 4.00 4.59 -17.38
C ASN A 244 3.81 5.27 -18.74
N ASP A 245 4.56 4.84 -19.73
CA ASP A 245 4.59 5.45 -21.06
C ASP A 245 3.88 4.57 -22.11
N GLU A 246 3.61 3.28 -21.82
CA GLU A 246 3.16 2.32 -22.86
C GLU A 246 2.01 1.39 -22.43
N LEU A 247 1.95 1.00 -21.16
CA LEU A 247 1.03 -0.06 -20.75
C LEU A 247 -0.37 0.46 -20.44
N PRO A 248 -1.43 -0.30 -20.76
CA PRO A 248 -2.76 -0.01 -20.24
C PRO A 248 -2.75 -0.04 -18.72
N LEU A 249 -3.59 0.78 -18.10
CA LEU A 249 -3.68 0.85 -16.65
C LEU A 249 -4.33 -0.38 -16.05
N GLY A 250 -3.88 -0.81 -14.88
CA GLY A 250 -4.57 -1.82 -14.08
C GLY A 250 -5.96 -1.36 -13.64
N GLY A 251 -6.84 -2.31 -13.35
CA GLY A 251 -8.19 -2.06 -12.84
C GLY A 251 -8.22 -1.81 -11.33
N CYS A 252 -9.35 -1.35 -10.85
CA CYS A 252 -9.62 -1.13 -9.45
C CYS A 252 -10.31 -2.36 -8.83
N ASP A 253 -9.67 -2.97 -7.82
CA ASP A 253 -10.19 -4.10 -7.05
C ASP A 253 -10.78 -3.65 -5.72
N ILE A 254 -11.49 -2.53 -5.70
CA ILE A 254 -12.15 -2.01 -4.49
C ILE A 254 -13.12 -3.04 -3.91
N GLY A 255 -13.12 -3.19 -2.58
CA GLY A 255 -13.86 -4.25 -1.88
C GLY A 255 -13.08 -5.55 -1.69
N LYS A 256 -11.98 -5.79 -2.44
CA LYS A 256 -11.09 -6.95 -2.23
C LYS A 256 -10.07 -6.72 -1.11
N LEU A 257 -9.60 -5.50 -0.94
CA LEU A 257 -8.76 -5.09 0.17
C LEU A 257 -9.53 -4.11 1.03
N ILE A 258 -10.07 -4.57 2.14
CA ILE A 258 -10.80 -3.75 3.11
C ILE A 258 -9.89 -3.30 4.24
N TYR A 259 -10.27 -2.22 4.92
CA TYR A 259 -9.48 -1.63 5.99
C TYR A 259 -10.36 -1.35 7.21
N VAL A 260 -9.94 -1.82 8.38
CA VAL A 260 -10.61 -1.59 9.64
C VAL A 260 -9.81 -0.56 10.43
N PHE A 261 -10.41 0.59 10.72
CA PHE A 261 -9.82 1.63 11.56
C PHE A 261 -9.93 1.28 13.04
N VAL A 262 -9.10 1.89 13.90
CA VAL A 262 -9.09 1.66 15.35
C VAL A 262 -10.48 1.86 15.99
N ASN A 263 -11.26 2.81 15.49
CA ASN A 263 -12.64 3.09 15.94
C ASN A 263 -13.71 2.15 15.34
N GLY A 264 -13.31 1.09 14.67
CA GLY A 264 -14.23 0.10 14.08
C GLY A 264 -14.80 0.49 12.71
N GLN A 265 -14.59 1.69 12.20
CA GLN A 265 -15.02 2.04 10.85
C GLN A 265 -14.35 1.11 9.82
N LEU A 266 -15.12 0.65 8.86
CA LEU A 266 -14.66 -0.25 7.81
C LEU A 266 -14.68 0.43 6.46
N ALA A 267 -13.51 0.54 5.83
CA ALA A 267 -13.35 1.11 4.49
C ALA A 267 -13.33 0.01 3.42
N LEU A 268 -13.97 0.29 2.28
CA LEU A 268 -13.94 -0.56 1.09
C LEU A 268 -12.56 -0.67 0.46
N CYS A 269 -11.74 0.35 0.65
CA CYS A 269 -10.35 0.44 0.26
C CYS A 269 -9.69 1.52 1.11
N PRO A 270 -8.52 1.28 1.74
CA PRO A 270 -7.87 2.29 2.57
C PRO A 270 -7.56 3.56 1.79
N TYR A 271 -7.04 3.43 0.57
CA TYR A 271 -6.56 4.57 -0.20
C TYR A 271 -7.67 5.51 -0.67
N ILE A 272 -8.87 5.00 -0.98
CA ILE A 272 -9.98 5.87 -1.41
C ILE A 272 -10.50 6.71 -0.24
N VAL A 273 -10.51 6.15 0.98
CA VAL A 273 -10.89 6.89 2.20
C VAL A 273 -9.82 7.92 2.54
N PHE A 274 -8.53 7.57 2.46
CA PHE A 274 -7.44 8.54 2.67
C PHE A 274 -7.47 9.66 1.63
N ALA A 275 -7.79 9.36 0.37
CA ALA A 275 -7.95 10.35 -0.68
C ALA A 275 -9.15 11.28 -0.39
N ALA A 276 -10.27 10.71 0.05
CA ALA A 276 -11.46 11.49 0.41
C ALA A 276 -11.24 12.41 1.61
N ARG A 277 -10.28 12.10 2.50
CA ARG A 277 -9.88 12.95 3.63
C ARG A 277 -8.89 14.06 3.26
N THR A 278 -8.52 14.19 1.99
CA THR A 278 -7.63 15.28 1.55
C THR A 278 -8.39 16.58 1.35
N PRO A 279 -7.74 17.76 1.50
CA PRO A 279 -8.41 19.05 1.35
C PRO A 279 -9.01 19.30 -0.03
N GLN A 280 -8.47 18.67 -1.07
CA GLN A 280 -8.93 18.82 -2.45
C GLN A 280 -10.01 17.83 -2.86
N SER A 281 -10.37 16.89 -2.01
CA SER A 281 -11.41 15.89 -2.31
C SER A 281 -12.77 16.55 -2.52
N LYS A 282 -13.51 16.03 -3.49
CA LYS A 282 -14.90 16.38 -3.77
C LYS A 282 -15.90 15.38 -3.19
N TYR A 283 -15.39 14.37 -2.50
CA TYR A 283 -16.19 13.31 -1.85
C TYR A 283 -15.99 13.35 -0.35
N PRO A 284 -17.03 13.15 0.46
CA PRO A 284 -16.88 12.88 1.87
C PRO A 284 -16.27 11.47 2.04
N ASP A 285 -15.44 11.27 3.07
CA ASP A 285 -14.85 9.97 3.36
C ASP A 285 -15.88 8.90 3.72
N THR A 286 -17.02 9.32 4.30
CA THR A 286 -18.16 8.45 4.63
C THR A 286 -18.76 7.75 3.42
N GLU A 287 -18.60 8.28 2.20
CA GLU A 287 -19.05 7.66 0.95
C GLU A 287 -18.43 6.28 0.71
N PHE A 288 -17.22 6.05 1.23
CA PHE A 288 -16.44 4.83 1.00
C PHE A 288 -16.29 3.96 2.25
N LEU A 289 -17.14 4.19 3.26
CA LEU A 289 -17.24 3.37 4.46
C LEU A 289 -18.41 2.39 4.34
N ALA A 290 -18.18 1.15 4.78
CA ALA A 290 -19.17 0.07 4.77
C ALA A 290 -19.75 -0.22 6.18
N GLY A 291 -19.82 0.80 7.03
CA GLY A 291 -20.32 0.68 8.39
C GLY A 291 -19.25 0.59 9.47
N ASN A 292 -19.63 0.20 10.68
CA ASN A 292 -18.77 0.01 11.83
C ASN A 292 -18.75 -1.44 12.28
N ILE A 293 -17.58 -2.09 12.21
CA ILE A 293 -17.42 -3.51 12.52
C ILE A 293 -17.64 -3.83 14.01
N PHE A 294 -17.65 -2.84 14.90
CA PHE A 294 -18.00 -3.05 16.31
C PHE A 294 -19.50 -3.18 16.54
N GLU A 295 -20.31 -2.68 15.63
CA GLU A 295 -21.77 -2.59 15.76
C GLU A 295 -22.48 -3.51 14.78
N ASP A 296 -21.98 -3.60 13.54
CA ASP A 296 -22.66 -4.17 12.39
C ASP A 296 -22.06 -5.50 11.92
N GLU A 297 -22.91 -6.34 11.33
CA GLU A 297 -22.49 -7.43 10.45
C GLU A 297 -22.12 -6.86 9.09
N VAL A 298 -20.82 -6.63 8.88
CA VAL A 298 -20.30 -5.91 7.70
C VAL A 298 -20.31 -6.73 6.41
N GLY A 299 -20.43 -8.04 6.48
CA GLY A 299 -20.47 -8.92 5.30
C GLY A 299 -21.55 -8.54 4.31
N PRO A 300 -22.83 -8.47 4.73
CA PRO A 300 -23.93 -8.07 3.83
C PRO A 300 -23.76 -6.67 3.22
N THR A 301 -23.24 -5.70 4.00
CA THR A 301 -22.97 -4.34 3.50
C THR A 301 -21.88 -4.34 2.45
N LEU A 302 -20.79 -5.10 2.67
CA LEU A 302 -19.70 -5.26 1.70
C LEU A 302 -20.17 -5.94 0.41
N ASP A 303 -21.09 -6.90 0.51
CA ASP A 303 -21.63 -7.62 -0.65
C ASP A 303 -22.61 -6.75 -1.44
N ALA A 304 -23.41 -5.93 -0.74
CA ALA A 304 -24.37 -5.02 -1.35
C ALA A 304 -23.73 -3.76 -1.93
N TYR A 305 -22.51 -3.40 -1.49
CA TYR A 305 -21.82 -2.23 -2.01
C TYR A 305 -21.15 -2.54 -3.35
N ASP A 306 -21.85 -2.26 -4.43
CA ASP A 306 -21.29 -2.35 -5.78
C ASP A 306 -20.72 -0.97 -6.19
N PHE A 307 -19.42 -0.83 -6.02
CA PHE A 307 -18.68 0.38 -6.40
C PHE A 307 -18.82 0.68 -7.91
N HIS A 308 -18.71 -0.34 -8.73
CA HIS A 308 -18.71 -0.18 -10.19
C HIS A 308 -20.09 0.11 -10.76
N SER A 309 -21.17 -0.23 -10.06
CA SER A 309 -22.52 0.22 -10.37
C SER A 309 -22.77 1.68 -9.97
N ARG A 310 -22.12 2.14 -8.89
CA ARG A 310 -22.25 3.54 -8.44
C ARG A 310 -21.36 4.49 -9.25
N TYR A 311 -20.17 4.02 -9.65
CA TYR A 311 -19.15 4.84 -10.29
C TYR A 311 -18.57 4.14 -11.52
N THR A 312 -18.74 4.76 -12.68
CA THR A 312 -18.11 4.27 -13.91
C THR A 312 -16.71 4.86 -14.04
N VAL A 313 -15.68 4.09 -13.70
CA VAL A 313 -14.29 4.48 -13.84
C VAL A 313 -13.97 4.69 -15.32
N GLY A 314 -13.37 5.83 -15.67
CA GLY A 314 -13.05 6.18 -17.06
C GLY A 314 -14.26 6.63 -17.89
N ALA A 315 -15.37 7.06 -17.25
CA ALA A 315 -16.54 7.63 -17.92
C ALA A 315 -16.26 9.04 -18.47
N ASN A 316 -15.33 9.12 -19.43
CA ASN A 316 -14.98 10.37 -20.12
C ASN A 316 -14.65 10.11 -21.59
N MET A 317 -14.75 11.15 -22.42
CA MET A 317 -14.56 11.04 -23.87
C MET A 317 -13.19 10.52 -24.26
N LYS A 318 -12.13 10.89 -23.54
CA LYS A 318 -10.77 10.44 -23.82
C LYS A 318 -10.63 8.93 -23.66
N CYS A 319 -11.15 8.38 -22.56
CA CYS A 319 -11.16 6.94 -22.33
C CYS A 319 -12.06 6.20 -23.31
N GLY A 320 -13.23 6.76 -23.63
CA GLY A 320 -14.20 6.18 -24.58
C GLY A 320 -13.63 6.01 -25.99
N SER A 321 -12.86 6.99 -26.48
CA SER A 321 -12.23 6.97 -27.81
C SER A 321 -10.79 6.40 -27.82
N CYS A 322 -10.26 5.96 -26.69
CA CYS A 322 -8.88 5.49 -26.57
C CYS A 322 -8.69 4.12 -27.21
N ARG A 323 -7.59 3.97 -28.00
CA ARG A 323 -7.20 2.69 -28.59
C ARG A 323 -7.00 1.56 -27.56
N MET A 324 -6.70 1.90 -26.31
CA MET A 324 -6.50 0.94 -25.21
C MET A 324 -7.79 0.69 -24.41
N ASN A 325 -8.94 1.26 -24.80
CA ASN A 325 -10.16 1.22 -24.01
C ASN A 325 -10.56 -0.17 -23.53
N GLY A 326 -10.49 -1.17 -24.41
CA GLY A 326 -10.88 -2.55 -24.11
C GLY A 326 -9.93 -3.31 -23.17
N ALA A 327 -8.65 -2.91 -23.13
CA ALA A 327 -7.64 -3.55 -22.27
C ALA A 327 -7.35 -2.76 -20.99
N CYS A 328 -7.69 -1.47 -20.95
CA CYS A 328 -7.33 -0.57 -19.86
C CYS A 328 -8.35 -0.61 -18.72
N GLY A 329 -7.88 -0.88 -17.49
CA GLY A 329 -8.69 -0.84 -16.25
C GLY A 329 -8.93 0.58 -15.70
N LYS A 330 -8.47 1.63 -16.40
CA LYS A 330 -8.72 3.07 -16.14
C LYS A 330 -8.02 3.65 -14.90
N GLY A 331 -7.17 2.88 -14.24
CA GLY A 331 -6.36 3.40 -13.12
C GLY A 331 -7.06 3.40 -11.75
N CYS A 332 -6.58 4.25 -10.86
CA CYS A 332 -6.96 4.27 -9.46
C CYS A 332 -7.90 5.44 -9.12
N PRO A 333 -9.15 5.19 -8.73
CA PRO A 333 -10.07 6.24 -8.26
C PRO A 333 -9.51 7.07 -7.11
N ALA A 334 -8.77 6.45 -6.17
CA ALA A 334 -8.15 7.17 -5.06
C ALA A 334 -7.13 8.23 -5.53
N ALA A 335 -6.35 7.93 -6.57
CA ALA A 335 -5.42 8.90 -7.14
C ALA A 335 -6.14 10.07 -7.80
N ILE A 336 -7.23 9.78 -8.51
CA ILE A 336 -8.06 10.83 -9.15
C ILE A 336 -8.64 11.75 -8.08
N ILE A 337 -9.22 11.21 -7.00
CA ILE A 337 -9.78 11.99 -5.87
C ILE A 337 -8.68 12.83 -5.19
N ALA A 338 -7.51 12.22 -4.90
CA ALA A 338 -6.40 12.92 -4.24
C ALA A 338 -5.85 14.10 -5.06
N ASN A 339 -6.07 14.11 -6.36
CA ASN A 339 -5.74 15.20 -7.28
C ASN A 339 -6.93 16.16 -7.55
N GLY A 340 -8.00 16.08 -6.74
CA GLY A 340 -9.17 16.94 -6.85
C GLY A 340 -10.11 16.63 -8.02
N GLY A 341 -9.98 15.44 -8.63
CA GLY A 341 -10.84 14.96 -9.71
C GLY A 341 -12.10 14.24 -9.23
N TYR A 342 -13.02 13.99 -10.15
CA TYR A 342 -14.17 13.12 -9.95
C TYR A 342 -13.86 11.70 -10.44
N ILE A 343 -14.40 10.68 -9.76
CA ILE A 343 -14.35 9.30 -10.24
C ILE A 343 -14.97 9.27 -11.65
N GLY A 344 -14.24 8.67 -12.60
CA GLY A 344 -14.61 8.72 -14.02
C GLY A 344 -13.68 9.58 -14.86
N GLU A 345 -12.98 10.53 -14.27
CA GLU A 345 -11.92 11.28 -14.95
C GLU A 345 -10.69 10.40 -15.25
N VAL A 346 -9.77 10.93 -16.03
CA VAL A 346 -8.52 10.23 -16.40
C VAL A 346 -7.57 10.25 -15.21
N ASP A 347 -6.98 9.10 -14.88
CA ASP A 347 -5.82 9.03 -14.00
C ASP A 347 -4.58 9.60 -14.74
N ARG A 348 -4.41 10.92 -14.65
CA ARG A 348 -3.43 11.68 -15.45
C ARG A 348 -1.99 11.37 -15.12
N GLU A 349 -1.71 10.91 -13.91
CA GLU A 349 -0.35 10.56 -13.49
C GLU A 349 0.14 9.27 -14.18
N GLN A 350 -0.80 8.38 -14.49
CA GLN A 350 -0.49 7.04 -14.96
C GLN A 350 -0.92 6.78 -16.42
N CYS A 351 -1.82 7.59 -16.96
CA CYS A 351 -2.32 7.39 -18.31
C CYS A 351 -1.22 7.60 -19.36
N PRO A 352 -0.84 6.56 -20.16
CA PRO A 352 0.24 6.68 -21.14
C PRO A 352 -0.18 7.47 -22.39
N VAL A 353 -1.47 7.78 -22.54
CA VAL A 353 -1.97 8.53 -23.70
C VAL A 353 -1.95 10.01 -23.39
N PRO A 354 -1.13 10.84 -24.06
CA PRO A 354 -1.06 12.28 -23.81
C PRO A 354 -2.39 12.95 -24.09
N ASP A 355 -2.66 14.06 -23.40
CA ASP A 355 -3.84 14.89 -23.67
C ASP A 355 -3.77 15.43 -25.08
N GLY A 356 -4.81 15.19 -25.90
CA GLY A 356 -4.88 15.54 -27.31
C GLY A 356 -4.73 17.03 -27.62
N SER A 357 -4.83 17.91 -26.61
CA SER A 357 -4.63 19.36 -26.74
C SER A 357 -3.21 19.78 -27.16
N LYS A 358 -2.20 18.92 -27.01
CA LYS A 358 -0.82 19.22 -27.46
C LYS A 358 -0.51 18.76 -28.88
N ARG A 359 -1.32 17.87 -29.50
CA ARG A 359 -1.10 17.41 -30.89
C ARG A 359 -1.79 18.27 -31.94
N LEU A 360 -2.81 19.02 -31.61
CA LEU A 360 -3.49 19.91 -32.57
C LEU A 360 -2.67 21.17 -32.94
N LEU A 361 -1.67 21.52 -32.14
CA LEU A 361 -0.79 22.69 -32.42
C LEU A 361 0.43 22.36 -33.30
N GLN A 362 0.69 21.07 -33.59
CA GLN A 362 1.83 20.67 -34.44
C GLN A 362 1.46 20.27 -35.88
N ILE A 363 0.15 20.22 -36.22
CA ILE A 363 -0.31 19.84 -37.56
C ILE A 363 -0.59 21.08 -38.44
N GLY A 364 -0.36 22.31 -37.96
CA GLY A 364 -0.76 23.54 -38.61
C GLY A 364 0.37 24.48 -39.01
N GLN A 365 1.58 23.99 -39.37
CA GLN A 365 2.53 24.84 -40.10
C GLN A 365 2.80 24.25 -41.48
N PRO A 366 2.35 24.88 -42.57
CA PRO A 366 2.82 24.55 -43.91
C PRO A 366 4.30 24.93 -44.01
N ALA A 367 5.10 24.01 -44.55
CA ALA A 367 6.48 24.28 -44.90
C ALA A 367 6.53 25.47 -45.91
N ALA A 368 7.31 26.49 -45.58
CA ALA A 368 7.73 27.57 -46.49
C ALA A 368 8.96 27.12 -47.26
#